data_8ea1a8b0bf5fa23f1472556d2e2c8e37
#
_entry.id   8ea1a8b0bf5fa23f1472556d2e2c8e37
#
_cell.length_a   1.000
_cell.length_b   1.000
_cell.length_c   1.000
_cell.angle_alpha   90.00
_cell.angle_beta   90.00
_cell.angle_gamma   90.00
#
_symmetry.space_group_name_H-M   'P 1'
#
loop_
_entity.id
_entity.type
_entity.pdbx_description
1 polymer ?
#
loop_
_entity_poly.entity_id
_entity_poly.type
_entity_poly.pdbx_seq_one_letter_code
_entity_poly.pdbx_strand_id
1 'polypeptide(L)'
;AQVWKETGWGKGVDGKWRFEINDSGSSLNMMNFPEAGDAGITSYLPEFLKHPQVYQNYPESKTMGVLAKNGYGDSQMRGGINGLMVVNSAGGDTAKSTVLHELQHAIQQKEGFASGGSPQTVNQSIFRENQAKYFDDLITQLEEKLPKPNQQWIDDIHDPIEAQIEKIKEQKYNLSNSNVGFDAYRSLAGEVEARTTQSRLDLDP
;
A
#
# COMPACT_ATOMS: atom_id res chain seq x y z
N ALA A 1 -1.25 -18.46 12.94
CA ALA A 1 -1.87 -18.85 11.66
C ALA A 1 -3.33 -19.28 11.82
N GLN A 2 -3.67 -20.22 12.72
CA GLN A 2 -5.03 -20.78 12.84
C GLN A 2 -6.06 -19.75 13.32
N VAL A 3 -5.72 -18.92 14.33
CA VAL A 3 -6.63 -17.88 14.86
C VAL A 3 -7.00 -16.89 13.77
N TRP A 4 -6.04 -16.43 12.96
CA TRP A 4 -6.30 -15.51 11.86
C TRP A 4 -7.26 -16.10 10.82
N LYS A 5 -7.06 -17.37 10.42
CA LYS A 5 -7.93 -18.06 9.47
C LYS A 5 -9.40 -18.09 9.92
N GLU A 6 -9.62 -18.34 11.18
CA GLU A 6 -10.97 -18.51 11.75
C GLU A 6 -11.63 -17.18 12.06
N THR A 7 -10.86 -16.15 12.44
CA THR A 7 -11.39 -14.92 13.03
C THR A 7 -11.06 -13.65 12.25
N GLY A 8 -10.06 -13.68 11.38
CA GLY A 8 -9.47 -12.49 10.74
C GLY A 8 -8.50 -11.71 11.65
N TRP A 9 -8.40 -12.07 12.93
CA TRP A 9 -7.53 -11.39 13.88
C TRP A 9 -6.14 -11.99 13.95
N GLY A 10 -5.13 -11.16 13.74
CA GLY A 10 -3.71 -11.48 13.84
C GLY A 10 -2.98 -10.58 14.83
N LYS A 11 -1.84 -11.05 15.31
CA LYS A 11 -0.96 -10.24 16.15
C LYS A 11 0.19 -9.70 15.31
N GLY A 12 0.29 -8.38 15.21
CA GLY A 12 1.38 -7.71 14.51
C GLY A 12 2.72 -7.83 15.22
N VAL A 13 3.78 -7.42 14.56
CA VAL A 13 5.16 -7.43 15.10
C VAL A 13 5.32 -6.55 16.36
N ASP A 14 4.47 -5.54 16.50
CA ASP A 14 4.37 -4.67 17.69
C ASP A 14 3.53 -5.27 18.82
N GLY A 15 3.06 -6.50 18.67
CA GLY A 15 2.26 -7.22 19.64
C GLY A 15 0.79 -6.83 19.73
N LYS A 16 0.32 -5.88 18.92
CA LYS A 16 -1.10 -5.47 18.88
C LYS A 16 -1.92 -6.39 17.99
N TRP A 17 -3.17 -6.60 18.38
CA TRP A 17 -4.13 -7.31 17.56
C TRP A 17 -4.66 -6.41 16.46
N ARG A 18 -4.77 -6.96 15.24
CA ARG A 18 -5.31 -6.29 14.05
C ARG A 18 -6.20 -7.24 13.29
N PHE A 19 -7.22 -6.69 12.68
CA PHE A 19 -8.07 -7.43 11.76
C PHE A 19 -7.53 -7.28 10.33
N GLU A 20 -7.19 -8.41 9.72
CA GLU A 20 -6.80 -8.50 8.32
C GLU A 20 -7.84 -9.32 7.58
N ILE A 21 -8.40 -8.76 6.52
CA ILE A 21 -9.44 -9.40 5.73
C ILE A 21 -8.92 -10.73 5.17
N ASN A 22 -9.65 -11.80 5.45
CA ASN A 22 -9.46 -13.09 4.80
C ASN A 22 -10.50 -13.20 3.67
N ASP A 23 -10.06 -13.25 2.44
CA ASP A 23 -10.92 -13.28 1.25
C ASP A 23 -11.60 -14.63 1.03
N SER A 24 -11.15 -15.69 1.74
CA SER A 24 -11.77 -17.02 1.65
C SER A 24 -13.23 -16.97 2.05
N GLY A 25 -14.11 -17.47 1.19
CA GLY A 25 -15.56 -17.41 1.39
C GLY A 25 -16.21 -16.03 1.10
N SER A 26 -15.45 -15.05 0.61
CA SER A 26 -15.98 -13.81 0.07
C SER A 26 -16.39 -13.99 -1.40
N SER A 27 -17.44 -13.28 -1.81
CA SER A 27 -17.85 -13.24 -3.22
C SER A 27 -18.46 -11.88 -3.57
N LEU A 28 -18.23 -11.43 -4.81
CA LEU A 28 -18.90 -10.28 -5.36
C LEU A 28 -20.21 -10.63 -6.03
N ASN A 29 -21.20 -9.77 -5.88
CA ASN A 29 -22.38 -9.77 -6.72
C ASN A 29 -22.09 -8.97 -8.00
N MET A 30 -21.65 -9.66 -9.03
CA MET A 30 -21.25 -9.04 -10.29
C MET A 30 -22.38 -8.31 -11.02
N MET A 31 -23.65 -8.64 -10.71
CA MET A 31 -24.81 -7.95 -11.31
C MET A 31 -24.94 -6.49 -10.86
N ASN A 32 -24.26 -6.11 -9.77
CA ASN A 32 -24.25 -4.74 -9.24
C ASN A 32 -23.01 -3.94 -9.68
N PHE A 33 -22.23 -4.46 -10.64
CA PHE A 33 -21.17 -3.70 -11.29
C PHE A 33 -21.62 -3.23 -12.67
N PRO A 34 -21.46 -1.95 -13.01
CA PRO A 34 -21.91 -1.40 -14.28
C PRO A 34 -21.09 -1.96 -15.46
N GLU A 35 -21.73 -2.09 -16.61
CA GLU A 35 -21.05 -2.34 -17.88
C GLU A 35 -20.29 -1.08 -18.38
N ALA A 36 -19.46 -1.27 -19.40
CA ALA A 36 -18.72 -0.16 -19.98
C ALA A 36 -19.66 0.90 -20.56
N GLY A 37 -19.51 2.15 -20.10
CA GLY A 37 -20.33 3.29 -20.54
C GLY A 37 -21.57 3.56 -19.70
N ASP A 38 -21.86 2.72 -18.71
CA ASP A 38 -23.00 2.96 -17.82
C ASP A 38 -22.72 4.04 -16.79
N ALA A 39 -23.78 4.73 -16.38
CA ALA A 39 -23.74 5.54 -15.16
C ALA A 39 -23.49 4.62 -13.96
N GLY A 40 -22.64 5.03 -13.02
CA GLY A 40 -22.31 4.20 -11.86
C GLY A 40 -23.53 3.74 -11.07
N ILE A 41 -23.38 2.57 -10.43
CA ILE A 41 -24.38 1.97 -9.55
C ILE A 41 -24.05 2.32 -8.09
N THR A 42 -25.05 2.80 -7.35
CA THR A 42 -24.90 3.13 -5.93
C THR A 42 -25.80 2.25 -5.10
N SER A 43 -25.23 1.57 -4.10
CA SER A 43 -25.98 0.82 -3.09
C SER A 43 -25.11 0.65 -1.82
N TYR A 44 -25.52 -0.22 -0.90
CA TYR A 44 -24.75 -0.56 0.29
C TYR A 44 -23.79 -1.73 0.06
N LEU A 45 -22.72 -1.80 0.83
CA LEU A 45 -21.66 -2.81 0.68
C LEU A 45 -22.21 -4.25 0.63
N PRO A 46 -23.20 -4.70 1.41
CA PRO A 46 -23.72 -6.06 1.33
C PRO A 46 -24.36 -6.45 -0.03
N GLU A 47 -24.77 -5.45 -0.81
CA GLU A 47 -25.30 -5.69 -2.16
C GLU A 47 -24.19 -6.01 -3.17
N PHE A 48 -22.97 -5.55 -2.89
CA PHE A 48 -21.79 -5.76 -3.74
C PHE A 48 -20.92 -6.91 -3.27
N LEU A 49 -20.71 -7.03 -1.95
CA LEU A 49 -19.77 -7.99 -1.35
C LEU A 49 -20.49 -8.88 -0.33
N LYS A 50 -20.40 -10.19 -0.48
CA LYS A 50 -20.72 -11.16 0.56
C LYS A 50 -19.44 -11.45 1.36
N HIS A 51 -19.40 -11.07 2.63
CA HIS A 51 -18.26 -11.30 3.52
C HIS A 51 -18.71 -11.47 4.98
N PRO A 52 -19.18 -12.67 5.39
CA PRO A 52 -19.76 -12.88 6.72
C PRO A 52 -18.84 -12.47 7.86
N GLN A 53 -17.55 -12.74 7.77
CA GLN A 53 -16.56 -12.46 8.81
C GLN A 53 -16.39 -10.94 9.04
N VAL A 54 -16.32 -10.13 7.96
CA VAL A 54 -16.27 -8.66 8.09
C VAL A 54 -17.54 -8.15 8.74
N TYR A 55 -18.70 -8.59 8.29
CA TYR A 55 -19.99 -8.12 8.83
C TYR A 55 -20.27 -8.56 10.27
N GLN A 56 -19.59 -9.61 10.74
CA GLN A 56 -19.63 -10.04 12.13
C GLN A 56 -18.75 -9.16 13.01
N ASN A 57 -17.54 -8.83 12.56
CA ASN A 57 -16.57 -8.04 13.34
C ASN A 57 -16.83 -6.53 13.23
N TYR A 58 -17.34 -6.07 12.08
CA TYR A 58 -17.63 -4.67 11.77
C TYR A 58 -19.07 -4.53 11.23
N PRO A 59 -20.10 -4.70 12.06
CA PRO A 59 -21.50 -4.65 11.62
C PRO A 59 -21.88 -3.32 10.99
N GLU A 60 -21.24 -2.23 11.36
CA GLU A 60 -21.41 -0.90 10.78
C GLU A 60 -21.00 -0.83 9.31
N SER A 61 -20.10 -1.71 8.84
CA SER A 61 -19.71 -1.79 7.42
C SER A 61 -20.90 -2.11 6.50
N LYS A 62 -21.99 -2.68 7.05
CA LYS A 62 -23.22 -2.93 6.29
C LYS A 62 -23.92 -1.66 5.83
N THR A 63 -23.65 -0.51 6.48
CA THR A 63 -24.19 0.79 6.10
C THR A 63 -23.25 1.60 5.21
N MET A 64 -22.08 1.03 4.87
CA MET A 64 -21.15 1.65 3.94
C MET A 64 -21.80 1.79 2.57
N GLY A 65 -21.82 2.99 2.02
CA GLY A 65 -22.22 3.25 0.65
C GLY A 65 -21.13 2.76 -0.33
N VAL A 66 -21.54 2.19 -1.44
CA VAL A 66 -20.64 1.84 -2.55
C VAL A 66 -21.13 2.48 -3.82
N LEU A 67 -20.27 3.21 -4.51
CA LEU A 67 -20.45 3.70 -5.86
C LEU A 67 -19.55 2.93 -6.79
N ALA A 68 -20.09 1.96 -7.50
CA ALA A 68 -19.37 1.21 -8.53
C ALA A 68 -19.45 1.95 -9.87
N LYS A 69 -18.29 2.16 -10.50
CA LYS A 69 -18.16 2.80 -11.81
C LYS A 69 -17.30 1.92 -12.72
N ASN A 70 -17.57 2.00 -14.01
CA ASN A 70 -16.71 1.43 -15.03
C ASN A 70 -16.06 2.56 -15.82
N GLY A 71 -14.76 2.79 -15.63
CA GLY A 71 -14.06 3.88 -16.30
C GLY A 71 -12.67 4.16 -15.73
N TYR A 72 -12.07 5.23 -16.21
CA TYR A 72 -10.77 5.70 -15.73
C TYR A 72 -10.92 6.47 -14.42
N GLY A 73 -10.03 6.21 -13.49
CA GLY A 73 -9.93 6.89 -12.21
C GLY A 73 -9.55 5.94 -11.08
N ASP A 74 -9.17 6.52 -9.96
CA ASP A 74 -8.76 5.76 -8.79
C ASP A 74 -9.99 5.33 -7.98
N SER A 75 -9.93 4.12 -7.44
CA SER A 75 -10.84 3.71 -6.37
C SER A 75 -10.42 4.40 -5.07
N GLN A 76 -11.37 4.69 -4.21
CA GLN A 76 -11.07 5.44 -2.98
C GLN A 76 -12.13 5.20 -1.90
N MET A 77 -11.68 5.28 -0.64
CA MET A 77 -12.52 5.27 0.54
C MET A 77 -12.65 6.67 1.11
N ARG A 78 -13.85 7.06 1.50
CA ARG A 78 -14.15 8.34 2.15
C ARG A 78 -15.03 8.13 3.37
N GLY A 79 -14.67 8.72 4.51
CA GLY A 79 -15.48 8.70 5.72
C GLY A 79 -15.43 7.39 6.53
N GLY A 80 -14.43 6.52 6.30
CA GLY A 80 -14.19 5.32 7.10
C GLY A 80 -15.22 4.21 6.91
N ILE A 81 -15.34 3.33 7.91
CA ILE A 81 -16.07 2.03 7.83
C ILE A 81 -17.55 2.14 7.53
N ASN A 82 -18.18 3.27 7.78
CA ASN A 82 -19.57 3.56 7.46
C ASN A 82 -19.73 4.70 6.43
N GLY A 83 -18.65 5.01 5.72
CA GLY A 83 -18.61 6.09 4.73
C GLY A 83 -19.01 5.65 3.32
N LEU A 84 -18.32 6.19 2.33
CA LEU A 84 -18.54 5.91 0.91
C LEU A 84 -17.27 5.32 0.29
N MET A 85 -17.40 4.14 -0.29
CA MET A 85 -16.40 3.53 -1.15
C MET A 85 -16.73 3.82 -2.61
N VAL A 86 -15.75 4.33 -3.36
CA VAL A 86 -15.85 4.48 -4.82
C VAL A 86 -14.97 3.42 -5.46
N VAL A 87 -15.55 2.56 -6.27
CA VAL A 87 -14.84 1.48 -6.97
C VAL A 87 -14.87 1.75 -8.47
N ASN A 88 -13.71 1.99 -9.05
CA ASN A 88 -13.52 2.11 -10.49
C ASN A 88 -12.98 0.79 -11.05
N SER A 89 -13.86 -0.09 -11.46
CA SER A 89 -13.48 -1.39 -11.99
C SER A 89 -14.50 -1.92 -13.00
N ALA A 90 -13.99 -2.61 -14.01
CA ALA A 90 -14.80 -3.32 -14.98
C ALA A 90 -15.46 -4.61 -14.44
N GLY A 91 -15.37 -4.85 -13.10
CA GLY A 91 -15.86 -6.07 -12.47
C GLY A 91 -14.82 -7.20 -12.43
N GLY A 92 -15.26 -8.42 -12.10
CA GLY A 92 -14.39 -9.59 -11.97
C GLY A 92 -13.43 -9.54 -10.77
N ASP A 93 -12.33 -10.27 -10.87
CA ASP A 93 -11.32 -10.38 -9.79
C ASP A 93 -10.69 -9.02 -9.45
N THR A 94 -10.55 -8.15 -10.45
CA THR A 94 -10.07 -6.78 -10.23
C THR A 94 -11.00 -5.99 -9.32
N ALA A 95 -12.32 -6.10 -9.51
CA ALA A 95 -13.30 -5.44 -8.65
C ALA A 95 -13.28 -6.02 -7.23
N LYS A 96 -13.19 -7.35 -7.08
CA LYS A 96 -13.09 -8.02 -5.76
C LYS A 96 -11.85 -7.53 -5.03
N SER A 97 -10.71 -7.59 -5.71
CA SER A 97 -9.42 -7.11 -5.21
C SER A 97 -9.49 -5.66 -4.73
N THR A 98 -10.09 -4.78 -5.52
CA THR A 98 -10.24 -3.36 -5.21
C THR A 98 -11.16 -3.13 -4.00
N VAL A 99 -12.33 -3.80 -3.96
CA VAL A 99 -13.28 -3.68 -2.83
C VAL A 99 -12.62 -4.11 -1.53
N LEU A 100 -11.89 -5.23 -1.52
CA LEU A 100 -11.21 -5.71 -0.33
C LEU A 100 -10.06 -4.77 0.11
N HIS A 101 -9.34 -4.19 -0.84
CA HIS A 101 -8.30 -3.19 -0.57
C HIS A 101 -8.86 -1.95 0.12
N GLU A 102 -9.90 -1.34 -0.45
CA GLU A 102 -10.54 -0.15 0.12
C GLU A 102 -11.22 -0.45 1.49
N LEU A 103 -11.79 -1.64 1.63
CA LEU A 103 -12.38 -2.08 2.89
C LEU A 103 -11.32 -2.28 3.98
N GLN A 104 -10.14 -2.79 3.64
CA GLN A 104 -9.02 -2.90 4.57
C GLN A 104 -8.58 -1.51 5.07
N HIS A 105 -8.53 -0.50 4.21
CA HIS A 105 -8.26 0.88 4.64
C HIS A 105 -9.32 1.43 5.61
N ALA A 106 -10.59 1.12 5.38
CA ALA A 106 -11.66 1.53 6.29
C ALA A 106 -11.52 0.89 7.68
N ILE A 107 -11.12 -0.38 7.73
CA ILE A 107 -10.85 -1.12 8.98
C ILE A 107 -9.62 -0.52 9.68
N GLN A 108 -8.54 -0.29 8.97
CA GLN A 108 -7.32 0.33 9.51
C GLN A 108 -7.61 1.69 10.16
N GLN A 109 -8.42 2.51 9.49
CA GLN A 109 -8.85 3.80 10.05
C GLN A 109 -9.68 3.63 11.32
N LYS A 110 -10.59 2.67 11.36
CA LYS A 110 -11.42 2.35 12.53
C LYS A 110 -10.58 1.88 13.71
N GLU A 111 -9.60 1.05 13.48
CA GLU A 111 -8.69 0.50 14.49
C GLU A 111 -7.62 1.51 14.95
N GLY A 112 -7.52 2.68 14.29
CA GLY A 112 -6.47 3.65 14.55
C GLY A 112 -5.07 3.14 14.18
N PHE A 113 -5.00 2.16 13.28
CA PHE A 113 -3.76 1.68 12.69
C PHE A 113 -3.35 2.60 11.51
N ALA A 114 -2.11 2.46 11.05
CA ALA A 114 -1.56 3.26 9.97
C ALA A 114 -2.54 3.35 8.78
N SER A 115 -3.13 4.52 8.62
CA SER A 115 -4.02 4.79 7.48
C SER A 115 -3.23 4.65 6.18
N GLY A 116 -3.88 4.12 5.15
CA GLY A 116 -3.38 4.26 3.80
C GLY A 116 -3.17 5.73 3.46
N GLY A 117 -2.38 5.99 2.46
CA GLY A 117 -2.12 7.35 1.97
C GLY A 117 -2.45 7.46 0.48
N SER A 118 -2.09 8.57 -0.09
CA SER A 118 -2.01 8.73 -1.54
C SER A 118 -0.62 9.24 -1.90
N PRO A 119 -0.16 9.06 -3.13
CA PRO A 119 1.09 9.65 -3.57
C PRO A 119 1.17 11.17 -3.33
N GLN A 120 0.01 11.84 -3.29
CA GLN A 120 -0.11 13.28 -3.03
C GLN A 120 0.00 13.63 -1.54
N THR A 121 -0.41 12.71 -0.65
CA THR A 121 -0.36 12.93 0.81
C THR A 121 0.99 12.57 1.41
N VAL A 122 1.80 11.79 0.72
CA VAL A 122 3.17 11.52 1.14
C VAL A 122 3.98 12.80 1.00
N ASN A 123 4.56 13.25 2.10
CA ASN A 123 5.44 14.41 2.06
C ASN A 123 6.73 14.06 1.31
N GLN A 124 6.70 14.23 -0.01
CA GLN A 124 7.80 13.91 -0.92
C GLN A 124 9.08 14.66 -0.58
N SER A 125 8.97 15.88 -0.02
CA SER A 125 10.14 16.67 0.38
C SER A 125 10.87 16.02 1.54
N ILE A 126 10.15 15.59 2.59
CA ILE A 126 10.76 14.91 3.75
C ILE A 126 11.36 13.56 3.33
N PHE A 127 10.68 12.80 2.48
CA PHE A 127 11.22 11.53 2.00
C PHE A 127 12.51 11.73 1.19
N ARG A 128 12.51 12.68 0.26
CA ARG A 128 13.71 13.02 -0.54
C ARG A 128 14.87 13.50 0.33
N GLU A 129 14.58 14.34 1.33
CA GLU A 129 15.58 14.85 2.26
C GLU A 129 16.22 13.73 3.07
N ASN A 130 15.43 12.82 3.64
CA ASN A 130 15.93 11.67 4.38
C ASN A 130 16.76 10.73 3.52
N GLN A 131 16.32 10.45 2.28
CA GLN A 131 17.07 9.61 1.34
C GLN A 131 18.35 10.31 0.86
N ALA A 132 18.30 11.60 0.58
CA ALA A 132 19.48 12.37 0.20
C ALA A 132 20.53 12.35 1.32
N LYS A 133 20.10 12.55 2.57
CA LYS A 133 20.97 12.46 3.74
C LYS A 133 21.61 11.06 3.87
N TYR A 134 20.82 10.01 3.69
CA TYR A 134 21.34 8.63 3.71
C TYR A 134 22.44 8.41 2.65
N PHE A 135 22.25 8.92 1.43
CA PHE A 135 23.28 8.85 0.40
C PHE A 135 24.52 9.67 0.75
N ASP A 136 24.35 10.85 1.34
CA ASP A 136 25.48 11.68 1.80
C ASP A 136 26.30 10.99 2.90
N ASP A 137 25.62 10.36 3.86
CA ASP A 137 26.28 9.58 4.91
C ASP A 137 27.06 8.38 4.34
N LEU A 138 26.51 7.69 3.32
CA LEU A 138 27.21 6.59 2.63
C LEU A 138 28.43 7.09 1.85
N ILE A 139 28.30 8.20 1.12
CA ILE A 139 29.43 8.81 0.39
C ILE A 139 30.54 9.15 1.36
N THR A 140 30.22 9.84 2.47
CA THR A 140 31.18 10.20 3.50
C THR A 140 31.92 8.99 4.06
N GLN A 141 31.19 7.90 4.37
CA GLN A 141 31.81 6.65 4.85
C GLN A 141 32.74 5.99 3.83
N LEU A 142 32.45 6.13 2.54
CA LEU A 142 33.31 5.61 1.48
C LEU A 142 34.53 6.51 1.26
N GLU A 143 34.37 7.84 1.29
CA GLU A 143 35.45 8.81 1.19
C GLU A 143 36.46 8.66 2.33
N GLU A 144 36.00 8.34 3.56
CA GLU A 144 36.89 8.04 4.71
C GLU A 144 37.76 6.81 4.49
N LYS A 145 37.36 5.90 3.61
CA LYS A 145 38.13 4.68 3.26
C LYS A 145 39.14 4.91 2.13
N LEU A 146 39.04 6.04 1.42
CA LEU A 146 40.03 6.39 0.40
C LEU A 146 41.41 6.63 1.02
N PRO A 147 42.50 6.24 0.34
CA PRO A 147 43.87 6.53 0.79
C PRO A 147 44.07 8.03 0.95
N LYS A 148 44.70 8.42 2.06
CA LYS A 148 45.07 9.83 2.29
C LYS A 148 46.15 10.28 1.31
N PRO A 149 46.25 11.59 0.98
CA PRO A 149 47.15 12.11 -0.03
C PRO A 149 48.64 11.74 0.14
N ASN A 150 49.05 11.32 1.33
CA ASN A 150 50.45 10.95 1.65
C ASN A 150 50.62 9.41 1.75
N GLN A 151 49.62 8.60 1.46
CA GLN A 151 49.71 7.15 1.39
C GLN A 151 50.00 6.70 -0.05
N GLN A 152 50.68 5.56 -0.19
CA GLN A 152 50.91 4.97 -1.51
C GLN A 152 49.53 4.70 -2.17
N TRP A 153 49.33 5.27 -3.34
CA TRP A 153 48.14 5.05 -4.14
C TRP A 153 48.06 3.58 -4.55
N ILE A 154 46.99 2.90 -4.21
CA ILE A 154 46.73 1.52 -4.55
C ILE A 154 45.48 1.49 -5.40
N ASP A 155 45.65 1.39 -6.72
CA ASP A 155 44.54 1.42 -7.71
C ASP A 155 43.48 0.35 -7.41
N ASP A 156 43.89 -0.82 -6.93
CA ASP A 156 43.02 -1.93 -6.56
C ASP A 156 42.03 -1.61 -5.42
N ILE A 157 42.28 -0.58 -4.64
CA ILE A 157 41.42 -0.15 -3.54
C ILE A 157 40.70 1.16 -3.88
N HIS A 158 41.38 2.08 -4.52
CA HIS A 158 40.90 3.41 -4.85
C HIS A 158 39.77 3.37 -5.90
N ASP A 159 40.03 2.74 -7.03
CA ASP A 159 39.13 2.71 -8.16
C ASP A 159 37.77 2.05 -7.85
N PRO A 160 37.70 0.90 -7.14
CA PRO A 160 36.42 0.33 -6.72
C PRO A 160 35.62 1.22 -5.77
N ILE A 161 36.27 1.98 -4.88
CA ILE A 161 35.59 2.89 -3.94
C ILE A 161 35.08 4.11 -4.69
N GLU A 162 35.87 4.69 -5.58
CA GLU A 162 35.40 5.80 -6.44
C GLU A 162 34.21 5.39 -7.30
N ALA A 163 34.26 4.21 -7.93
CA ALA A 163 33.16 3.69 -8.72
C ALA A 163 31.88 3.51 -7.89
N GLN A 164 31.98 3.10 -6.62
CA GLN A 164 30.84 3.02 -5.72
C GLN A 164 30.28 4.41 -5.39
N ILE A 165 31.14 5.38 -5.10
CA ILE A 165 30.75 6.77 -4.83
C ILE A 165 30.00 7.36 -6.03
N GLU A 166 30.52 7.20 -7.24
CA GLU A 166 29.87 7.70 -8.46
C GLU A 166 28.51 7.04 -8.69
N LYS A 167 28.39 5.74 -8.46
CA LYS A 167 27.10 5.03 -8.54
C LYS A 167 26.08 5.56 -7.52
N ILE A 168 26.52 5.86 -6.29
CA ILE A 168 25.63 6.44 -5.26
C ILE A 168 25.21 7.88 -5.63
N LYS A 169 26.13 8.69 -6.18
CA LYS A 169 25.82 10.02 -6.70
C LYS A 169 24.80 9.97 -7.83
N GLU A 170 24.94 9.02 -8.75
CA GLU A 170 23.96 8.79 -9.81
C GLU A 170 22.59 8.40 -9.23
N GLN A 171 22.53 7.51 -8.25
CA GLN A 171 21.29 7.15 -7.56
C GLN A 171 20.64 8.35 -6.86
N LYS A 172 21.44 9.19 -6.19
CA LYS A 172 20.98 10.44 -5.57
C LYS A 172 20.42 11.43 -6.59
N TYR A 173 21.07 11.57 -7.75
CA TYR A 173 20.59 12.40 -8.84
C TYR A 173 19.26 11.87 -9.40
N ASN A 174 19.16 10.57 -9.64
CA ASN A 174 17.94 9.92 -10.13
C ASN A 174 16.78 10.03 -9.13
N LEU A 175 17.06 9.98 -7.84
CA LEU A 175 16.07 10.24 -6.77
C LEU A 175 15.44 11.63 -6.90
N SER A 176 16.23 12.64 -7.26
CA SER A 176 15.72 14.01 -7.42
C SER A 176 14.73 14.15 -8.58
N ASN A 177 14.86 13.29 -9.59
CA ASN A 177 14.09 13.31 -10.83
C ASN A 177 13.01 12.21 -10.90
N SER A 178 12.94 11.32 -9.92
CA SER A 178 11.97 10.21 -9.90
C SER A 178 10.64 10.61 -9.26
N ASN A 179 9.58 9.85 -9.56
CA ASN A 179 8.29 9.99 -8.89
C ASN A 179 8.32 9.30 -7.50
N VAL A 180 9.14 9.86 -6.61
CA VAL A 180 9.39 9.32 -5.26
C VAL A 180 8.10 9.20 -4.43
N GLY A 181 7.09 10.02 -4.75
CA GLY A 181 5.81 9.99 -4.07
C GLY A 181 5.10 8.64 -4.21
N PHE A 182 5.22 7.99 -5.36
CA PHE A 182 4.59 6.70 -5.59
C PHE A 182 5.30 5.57 -4.82
N ASP A 183 6.63 5.55 -4.81
CA ASP A 183 7.40 4.54 -4.08
C ASP A 183 7.27 4.70 -2.56
N ALA A 184 7.28 5.95 -2.07
CA ALA A 184 7.02 6.25 -0.67
C ALA A 184 5.60 5.86 -0.26
N TYR A 185 4.60 6.12 -1.10
CA TYR A 185 3.22 5.69 -0.91
C TYR A 185 3.13 4.17 -0.79
N ARG A 186 3.76 3.43 -1.71
CA ARG A 186 3.75 1.96 -1.68
C ARG A 186 4.40 1.36 -0.44
N SER A 187 5.31 2.08 0.21
CA SER A 187 6.00 1.64 1.43
C SER A 187 5.26 1.98 2.73
N LEU A 188 4.15 2.71 2.67
CA LEU A 188 3.34 2.96 3.85
C LEU A 188 2.80 1.65 4.42
N ALA A 189 2.85 1.49 5.74
CA ALA A 189 2.42 0.26 6.40
C ALA A 189 0.96 -0.12 6.06
N GLY A 190 0.06 0.87 5.97
CA GLY A 190 -1.32 0.66 5.59
C GLY A 190 -1.50 0.17 4.15
N GLU A 191 -0.70 0.71 3.22
CA GLU A 191 -0.70 0.28 1.82
C GLU A 191 -0.11 -1.13 1.65
N VAL A 192 0.95 -1.45 2.40
CA VAL A 192 1.55 -2.79 2.39
C VAL A 192 0.53 -3.83 2.86
N GLU A 193 -0.19 -3.55 3.94
CA GLU A 193 -1.22 -4.46 4.47
C GLU A 193 -2.41 -4.61 3.49
N ALA A 194 -2.94 -3.51 2.96
CA ALA A 194 -4.04 -3.55 2.01
C ALA A 194 -3.65 -4.30 0.71
N ARG A 195 -2.43 -4.11 0.22
CA ARG A 195 -1.89 -4.86 -0.91
C ARG A 195 -1.63 -6.33 -0.59
N THR A 196 -1.26 -6.65 0.63
CA THR A 196 -1.11 -8.04 1.08
C THR A 196 -2.46 -8.74 1.06
N THR A 197 -3.52 -8.09 1.55
CA THR A 197 -4.90 -8.58 1.43
C THR A 197 -5.27 -8.81 -0.04
N GLN A 198 -4.94 -7.85 -0.91
CA GLN A 198 -5.18 -7.93 -2.35
C GLN A 198 -4.40 -9.07 -3.02
N SER A 199 -3.13 -9.29 -2.65
CA SER A 199 -2.26 -10.31 -3.25
C SER A 199 -2.59 -11.74 -2.80
N ARG A 200 -3.36 -11.88 -1.73
CA ARG A 200 -3.82 -13.19 -1.21
C ARG A 200 -5.17 -13.61 -1.79
N LEU A 201 -5.70 -12.84 -2.73
CA LEU A 201 -6.95 -13.15 -3.40
C LEU A 201 -6.91 -14.58 -3.96
N ASP A 202 -7.87 -15.41 -3.55
CA ASP A 202 -8.03 -16.80 -3.98
C ASP A 202 -6.85 -17.74 -3.63
N LEU A 203 -5.93 -17.32 -2.75
CA LEU A 203 -4.94 -18.23 -2.20
C LEU A 203 -5.59 -19.11 -1.12
N ASP A 204 -5.34 -20.41 -1.19
CA ASP A 204 -5.71 -21.33 -0.12
C ASP A 204 -5.00 -20.95 1.18
N PRO A 205 -5.71 -20.87 2.28
CA PRO A 205 -5.17 -20.43 3.56
C PRO A 205 -4.17 -21.42 4.17
#